data_c2c6c89998d40104b7ac94eb31e2e70a
#
_entry.id   c2c6c89998d40104b7ac94eb31e2e70a
#
_cell.length_a   1.000
_cell.length_b   1.000
_cell.length_c   1.000
_cell.angle_alpha   90.00
_cell.angle_beta   90.00
_cell.angle_gamma   90.00
#
_symmetry.space_group_name_H-M   'P 1'
#
loop_
_entity.id
_entity.type
_entity.pdbx_description
1 polymer ?
#
loop_
_entity_poly.entity_id
_entity_poly.type
_entity_poly.pdbx_seq_one_letter_code
_entity_poly.pdbx_strand_id
1 'polypeptide(L)'
;IGNIEFINVEYVQDWSSGITINKKNSKKIFRWKLDKKIVGSSAVLNEIGTHAYHLSNYISGLKGSSLFADMKKFSKNINLDNNAQVLLNYENGAKGLFWTCVSARGGNYGLRIRVFGSKGSIEWVQNDPNYLKLNPAKGAVKILEKSFHGAAFSKNFARVKAGHPEGYVDAFANIYNEVADHINSKNKKKIYHYPTAYEGLLTAKFIQTCLDSSRKKKWLKF
;
A
#
# COMPACT_ATOMS: atom_id res chain seq x y z
N ILE A 1 -12.55 -3.67 15.74
CA ILE A 1 -13.51 -3.53 14.64
C ILE A 1 -14.28 -4.83 14.34
N GLY A 2 -14.04 -5.91 15.08
CA GLY A 2 -14.65 -7.21 14.82
C GLY A 2 -14.01 -7.95 13.64
N ASN A 3 -14.77 -8.88 13.04
CA ASN A 3 -14.29 -9.63 11.86
C ASN A 3 -14.20 -8.70 10.65
N ILE A 4 -13.08 -8.74 9.94
CA ILE A 4 -12.88 -7.91 8.74
C ILE A 4 -13.75 -8.46 7.62
N GLU A 5 -14.50 -7.54 6.98
CA GLU A 5 -15.44 -7.82 5.90
C GLU A 5 -15.03 -7.14 4.60
N PHE A 6 -14.43 -5.93 4.68
CA PHE A 6 -14.03 -5.18 3.51
C PHE A 6 -12.76 -4.35 3.75
N ILE A 7 -11.87 -4.29 2.75
CA ILE A 7 -10.66 -3.46 2.75
C ILE A 7 -10.64 -2.61 1.48
N ASN A 8 -10.48 -1.31 1.64
CA ASN A 8 -10.26 -0.40 0.54
C ASN A 8 -8.88 0.26 0.66
N VAL A 9 -8.08 0.16 -0.38
CA VAL A 9 -6.77 0.81 -0.47
C VAL A 9 -6.71 1.67 -1.72
N GLU A 10 -6.26 2.90 -1.53
CA GLU A 10 -6.08 3.87 -2.59
C GLU A 10 -4.67 4.44 -2.51
N TYR A 11 -3.93 4.37 -3.61
CA TYR A 11 -2.64 5.04 -3.74
C TYR A 11 -2.57 5.75 -5.08
N VAL A 12 -2.71 7.06 -5.06
CA VAL A 12 -2.75 7.88 -6.27
C VAL A 12 -1.66 8.92 -6.27
N GLN A 13 -1.10 9.13 -7.45
CA GLN A 13 -0.02 10.08 -7.73
C GLN A 13 -0.25 10.69 -9.12
N ASP A 14 0.41 11.77 -9.45
CA ASP A 14 0.27 12.46 -10.74
C ASP A 14 1.58 12.58 -11.55
N TRP A 15 2.69 12.02 -11.07
CA TRP A 15 4.01 12.23 -11.67
C TRP A 15 4.09 11.81 -13.15
N SER A 16 3.33 10.81 -13.58
CA SER A 16 3.33 10.38 -14.99
C SER A 16 2.47 11.26 -15.88
N SER A 17 1.56 12.06 -15.33
CA SER A 17 0.70 12.96 -16.10
C SER A 17 1.50 14.05 -16.84
N GLY A 18 2.54 14.56 -16.23
CA GLY A 18 3.46 15.53 -16.85
C GLY A 18 4.33 14.92 -17.96
N ILE A 19 4.66 13.64 -17.86
CA ILE A 19 5.45 12.92 -18.88
C ILE A 19 4.60 12.70 -20.14
N THR A 20 3.30 12.52 -19.98
CA THR A 20 2.37 12.23 -21.06
C THR A 20 2.05 13.44 -21.95
N ILE A 21 2.22 14.65 -21.44
CA ILE A 21 1.84 15.89 -22.12
C ILE A 21 3.01 16.51 -22.89
N ASN A 22 4.23 16.36 -22.40
CA ASN A 22 5.36 17.07 -22.98
C ASN A 22 6.65 16.26 -22.98
N LYS A 23 6.95 15.57 -24.09
CA LYS A 23 8.18 14.78 -24.26
C LYS A 23 9.47 15.57 -24.02
N LYS A 24 9.49 16.88 -24.31
CA LYS A 24 10.67 17.74 -24.13
C LYS A 24 10.95 18.07 -22.67
N ASN A 25 9.92 18.16 -21.83
CA ASN A 25 10.02 18.55 -20.42
C ASN A 25 9.93 17.39 -19.44
N SER A 26 9.75 16.13 -19.89
CA SER A 26 9.78 14.98 -19.01
C SER A 26 11.17 14.86 -18.41
N LYS A 27 11.28 15.12 -17.11
CA LYS A 27 12.54 15.00 -16.37
C LYS A 27 13.15 13.62 -16.66
N LYS A 28 14.37 13.60 -17.18
CA LYS A 28 15.14 12.38 -17.51
C LYS A 28 15.14 11.36 -16.37
N ILE A 29 14.99 11.86 -15.15
CA ILE A 29 14.97 11.13 -13.88
C ILE A 29 13.83 10.11 -13.76
N PHE A 30 12.67 10.30 -14.43
CA PHE A 30 11.54 9.39 -14.34
C PHE A 30 11.37 8.45 -15.52
N ARG A 31 12.18 8.60 -16.59
CA ARG A 31 12.03 7.79 -17.81
C ARG A 31 12.25 6.31 -17.56
N TRP A 32 13.18 5.95 -16.67
CA TRP A 32 13.47 4.57 -16.33
C TRP A 32 12.24 3.85 -15.73
N LYS A 33 11.36 4.57 -15.00
CA LYS A 33 10.12 4.04 -14.44
C LYS A 33 9.10 3.60 -15.50
N LEU A 34 9.29 3.99 -16.74
CA LEU A 34 8.45 3.64 -17.87
C LEU A 34 9.14 2.71 -18.88
N ASP A 35 10.35 2.29 -18.56
CA ASP A 35 11.09 1.32 -19.39
C ASP A 35 10.79 -0.11 -18.89
N LYS A 36 10.05 -0.85 -19.73
CA LYS A 36 9.67 -2.25 -19.44
C LYS A 36 10.88 -3.15 -19.14
N LYS A 37 12.04 -2.87 -19.71
CA LYS A 37 13.26 -3.65 -19.46
C LYS A 37 13.81 -3.45 -18.05
N ILE A 38 13.51 -2.30 -17.44
CA ILE A 38 13.97 -1.94 -16.10
C ILE A 38 12.92 -2.28 -15.05
N VAL A 39 11.67 -1.84 -15.26
CA VAL A 39 10.61 -1.95 -14.25
C VAL A 39 9.71 -3.16 -14.42
N GLY A 40 9.92 -3.98 -15.45
CA GLY A 40 9.08 -5.15 -15.71
C GLY A 40 7.77 -4.81 -16.41
N SER A 41 6.75 -5.64 -16.21
CA SER A 41 5.54 -5.66 -17.03
C SER A 41 4.46 -4.66 -16.61
N SER A 42 4.59 -4.01 -15.47
CA SER A 42 3.67 -2.97 -14.98
C SER A 42 4.46 -1.82 -14.38
N ALA A 43 4.11 -0.59 -14.73
CA ALA A 43 4.69 0.58 -14.08
C ALA A 43 3.96 0.87 -12.74
N VAL A 44 2.63 0.93 -12.76
CA VAL A 44 1.85 1.32 -11.59
C VAL A 44 1.88 0.28 -10.48
N LEU A 45 1.76 -1.01 -10.81
CA LEU A 45 1.75 -2.05 -9.78
C LEU A 45 3.13 -2.28 -9.16
N ASN A 46 4.19 -2.24 -9.97
CA ASN A 46 5.55 -2.41 -9.45
C ASN A 46 6.01 -1.23 -8.59
N GLU A 47 5.51 -0.03 -8.85
CA GLU A 47 5.88 1.15 -8.07
C GLU A 47 5.02 1.30 -6.82
N ILE A 48 3.70 1.43 -6.98
CA ILE A 48 2.80 1.78 -5.87
C ILE A 48 1.80 0.69 -5.51
N GLY A 49 1.50 -0.23 -6.43
CA GLY A 49 0.63 -1.38 -6.14
C GLY A 49 1.23 -2.32 -5.10
N THR A 50 2.56 -2.47 -5.09
CA THR A 50 3.32 -3.20 -4.07
C THR A 50 3.00 -2.70 -2.67
N HIS A 51 3.05 -1.38 -2.47
CA HIS A 51 2.77 -0.75 -1.18
C HIS A 51 1.32 -0.96 -0.76
N ALA A 52 0.36 -0.78 -1.69
CA ALA A 52 -1.06 -0.95 -1.41
C ALA A 52 -1.38 -2.39 -0.98
N TYR A 53 -0.86 -3.38 -1.70
CA TYR A 53 -1.09 -4.79 -1.39
C TYR A 53 -0.41 -5.21 -0.08
N HIS A 54 0.85 -4.84 0.12
CA HIS A 54 1.59 -5.15 1.33
C HIS A 54 0.92 -4.52 2.57
N LEU A 55 0.54 -3.24 2.51
CA LEU A 55 -0.15 -2.56 3.61
C LEU A 55 -1.45 -3.28 3.99
N SER A 56 -2.25 -3.68 2.99
CA SER A 56 -3.49 -4.41 3.22
C SER A 56 -3.25 -5.71 4.00
N ASN A 57 -2.28 -6.52 3.55
CA ASN A 57 -1.95 -7.79 4.19
C ASN A 57 -1.37 -7.59 5.60
N TYR A 58 -0.48 -6.60 5.75
CA TYR A 58 0.15 -6.29 7.03
C TYR A 58 -0.86 -5.86 8.10
N ILE A 59 -1.79 -4.97 7.74
CA ILE A 59 -2.81 -4.46 8.68
C ILE A 59 -3.87 -5.52 9.00
N SER A 60 -4.29 -6.31 8.02
CA SER A 60 -5.40 -7.25 8.18
C SER A 60 -4.98 -8.65 8.62
N GLY A 61 -3.76 -9.05 8.31
CA GLY A 61 -3.32 -10.45 8.45
C GLY A 61 -4.01 -11.41 7.46
N LEU A 62 -4.83 -10.89 6.54
CA LEU A 62 -5.60 -11.72 5.60
C LEU A 62 -4.77 -12.10 4.39
N LYS A 63 -5.05 -13.29 3.84
CA LYS A 63 -4.46 -13.77 2.59
C LYS A 63 -5.45 -13.65 1.46
N GLY A 64 -5.00 -13.10 0.34
CA GLY A 64 -5.78 -13.06 -0.90
C GLY A 64 -5.96 -14.45 -1.49
N SER A 65 -7.14 -14.71 -2.08
CA SER A 65 -7.47 -16.01 -2.71
C SER A 65 -7.70 -15.90 -4.20
N SER A 66 -8.32 -14.81 -4.66
CA SER A 66 -8.54 -14.56 -6.08
C SER A 66 -8.73 -13.07 -6.35
N LEU A 67 -8.45 -12.64 -7.56
CA LEU A 67 -8.61 -11.26 -7.95
C LEU A 67 -9.14 -11.08 -9.39
N PHE A 68 -9.74 -9.91 -9.61
CA PHE A 68 -10.02 -9.36 -10.94
C PHE A 68 -9.34 -7.99 -11.04
N ALA A 69 -8.57 -7.76 -12.10
CA ALA A 69 -7.89 -6.51 -12.33
C ALA A 69 -8.31 -5.88 -13.66
N ASP A 70 -8.59 -4.57 -13.63
CA ASP A 70 -8.67 -3.72 -14.80
C ASP A 70 -7.51 -2.73 -14.81
N MET A 71 -6.62 -2.89 -15.79
CA MET A 71 -5.42 -2.09 -15.92
C MET A 71 -5.49 -1.26 -17.20
N LYS A 72 -5.12 0.01 -17.10
CA LYS A 72 -5.22 0.93 -18.23
C LYS A 72 -3.99 1.81 -18.36
N LYS A 73 -3.73 2.15 -19.61
CA LYS A 73 -2.77 3.16 -20.01
C LYS A 73 -3.54 4.38 -20.53
N PHE A 74 -3.53 5.48 -19.76
CA PHE A 74 -4.23 6.72 -20.14
C PHE A 74 -3.45 7.59 -21.14
N SER A 75 -2.19 7.26 -21.41
CA SER A 75 -1.38 8.04 -22.34
C SER A 75 -0.87 7.21 -23.51
N LYS A 76 -0.96 7.77 -24.71
CA LYS A 76 -0.39 7.20 -25.93
C LYS A 76 1.15 7.16 -25.91
N ASN A 77 1.79 7.98 -25.10
CA ASN A 77 3.26 8.18 -25.07
C ASN A 77 3.98 7.27 -24.06
N ILE A 78 3.24 6.44 -23.32
CA ILE A 78 3.78 5.49 -22.35
C ILE A 78 3.43 4.08 -22.83
N ASN A 79 4.37 3.15 -22.75
CA ASN A 79 4.16 1.76 -23.18
C ASN A 79 3.66 0.83 -22.07
N LEU A 80 3.69 1.31 -20.81
CA LEU A 80 3.21 0.58 -19.64
C LEU A 80 1.90 1.19 -19.11
N ASP A 81 1.22 0.42 -18.26
CA ASP A 81 0.06 0.86 -17.51
C ASP A 81 0.43 1.99 -16.54
N ASN A 82 -0.52 2.86 -16.27
CA ASN A 82 -0.40 3.94 -15.28
C ASN A 82 -1.64 4.06 -14.37
N ASN A 83 -2.54 3.09 -14.48
CA ASN A 83 -3.71 2.92 -13.64
C ASN A 83 -4.05 1.44 -13.50
N ALA A 84 -4.39 1.01 -12.28
CA ALA A 84 -4.92 -0.31 -11.99
C ALA A 84 -6.03 -0.22 -10.95
N GLN A 85 -7.15 -0.90 -11.23
CA GLN A 85 -8.24 -1.14 -10.30
C GLN A 85 -8.34 -2.64 -10.09
N VAL A 86 -8.29 -3.08 -8.83
CA VAL A 86 -8.27 -4.51 -8.49
C VAL A 86 -9.34 -4.82 -7.47
N LEU A 87 -10.19 -5.78 -7.80
CA LEU A 87 -11.10 -6.43 -6.86
C LEU A 87 -10.43 -7.69 -6.33
N LEU A 88 -10.41 -7.85 -5.01
CA LEU A 88 -9.73 -8.95 -4.33
C LEU A 88 -10.72 -9.73 -3.45
N ASN A 89 -10.65 -11.04 -3.48
CA ASN A 89 -11.28 -11.92 -2.50
C ASN A 89 -10.21 -12.41 -1.53
N TYR A 90 -10.53 -12.43 -0.24
CA TYR A 90 -9.69 -13.00 0.80
C TYR A 90 -10.20 -14.39 1.21
N GLU A 91 -9.31 -15.21 1.81
CA GLU A 91 -9.64 -16.58 2.22
C GLU A 91 -10.78 -16.66 3.24
N ASN A 92 -10.92 -15.62 4.10
CA ASN A 92 -12.00 -15.53 5.08
C ASN A 92 -13.35 -15.03 4.51
N GLY A 93 -13.44 -14.81 3.20
CA GLY A 93 -14.61 -14.27 2.52
C GLY A 93 -14.68 -12.74 2.43
N ALA A 94 -13.80 -12.01 3.09
CA ALA A 94 -13.71 -10.56 2.97
C ALA A 94 -13.40 -10.13 1.52
N LYS A 95 -13.75 -8.89 1.19
CA LYS A 95 -13.51 -8.28 -0.12
C LYS A 95 -12.50 -7.15 -0.03
N GLY A 96 -11.71 -6.99 -1.09
CA GLY A 96 -10.78 -5.88 -1.26
C GLY A 96 -11.09 -5.06 -2.50
N LEU A 97 -10.89 -3.76 -2.40
CA LEU A 97 -10.87 -2.83 -3.53
C LEU A 97 -9.58 -2.03 -3.48
N PHE A 98 -8.78 -2.13 -4.53
CA PHE A 98 -7.52 -1.40 -4.67
C PHE A 98 -7.60 -0.49 -5.88
N TRP A 99 -7.23 0.77 -5.69
CA TRP A 99 -7.01 1.70 -6.78
C TRP A 99 -5.61 2.28 -6.69
N THR A 100 -4.81 2.05 -7.72
CA THR A 100 -3.47 2.62 -7.86
C THR A 100 -3.36 3.36 -9.18
N CYS A 101 -2.89 4.61 -9.14
CA CYS A 101 -2.78 5.43 -10.32
C CYS A 101 -1.59 6.39 -10.18
N VAL A 102 -0.75 6.49 -11.22
CA VAL A 102 0.38 7.44 -11.27
C VAL A 102 0.15 8.58 -12.26
N SER A 103 -1.08 8.71 -12.78
CA SER A 103 -1.50 9.77 -13.72
C SER A 103 -2.76 10.51 -13.29
N ALA A 104 -3.14 10.42 -12.01
CA ALA A 104 -4.28 11.13 -11.44
C ALA A 104 -3.89 12.60 -11.21
N ARG A 105 -4.22 13.49 -12.16
CA ARG A 105 -3.87 14.92 -12.09
C ARG A 105 -4.46 15.57 -10.84
N GLY A 106 -3.60 16.27 -10.10
CA GLY A 106 -3.96 16.88 -8.83
C GLY A 106 -4.03 15.87 -7.67
N GLY A 107 -3.74 14.59 -7.91
CA GLY A 107 -3.55 13.59 -6.86
C GLY A 107 -2.27 13.88 -6.09
N ASN A 108 -2.40 14.10 -4.81
CA ASN A 108 -1.25 14.16 -3.90
C ASN A 108 -0.69 12.76 -3.71
N TYR A 109 0.61 12.66 -3.42
CA TYR A 109 1.30 11.39 -3.15
C TYR A 109 0.77 10.75 -1.85
N GLY A 110 -0.49 10.29 -1.86
CA GLY A 110 -1.21 9.84 -0.69
C GLY A 110 -1.65 8.38 -0.80
N LEU A 111 -1.15 7.56 0.14
CA LEU A 111 -1.65 6.21 0.40
C LEU A 111 -2.73 6.30 1.47
N ARG A 112 -3.89 5.71 1.21
CA ARG A 112 -5.03 5.64 2.12
C ARG A 112 -5.51 4.21 2.26
N ILE A 113 -5.81 3.81 3.47
CA ILE A 113 -6.45 2.51 3.74
C ILE A 113 -7.67 2.69 4.63
N ARG A 114 -8.74 1.98 4.29
CA ARG A 114 -9.95 1.82 5.13
C ARG A 114 -10.21 0.34 5.31
N VAL A 115 -10.40 -0.08 6.56
CA VAL A 115 -10.74 -1.46 6.90
C VAL A 115 -12.06 -1.47 7.63
N PHE A 116 -13.03 -2.21 7.11
CA PHE A 116 -14.37 -2.32 7.65
C PHE A 116 -14.56 -3.73 8.22
N GLY A 117 -15.11 -3.76 9.39
CA GLY A 117 -15.45 -5.02 10.07
C GLY A 117 -16.82 -4.98 10.70
N SER A 118 -17.26 -6.09 11.25
CA SER A 118 -18.60 -6.29 11.81
C SER A 118 -18.97 -5.37 12.97
N LYS A 119 -17.99 -4.70 13.60
CA LYS A 119 -18.20 -3.82 14.78
C LYS A 119 -17.69 -2.38 14.55
N GLY A 120 -17.24 -2.05 13.37
CA GLY A 120 -16.73 -0.71 13.06
C GLY A 120 -15.67 -0.72 11.98
N SER A 121 -15.07 0.45 11.75
CA SER A 121 -14.03 0.61 10.74
C SER A 121 -12.86 1.45 11.25
N ILE A 122 -11.72 1.32 10.59
CA ILE A 122 -10.58 2.21 10.74
C ILE A 122 -10.22 2.84 9.41
N GLU A 123 -9.67 4.05 9.49
CA GLU A 123 -9.14 4.77 8.34
C GLU A 123 -7.81 5.43 8.70
N TRP A 124 -6.84 5.29 7.81
CA TRP A 124 -5.54 5.94 7.89
C TRP A 124 -5.15 6.53 6.55
N VAL A 125 -4.46 7.68 6.59
CA VAL A 125 -3.95 8.38 5.42
C VAL A 125 -2.48 8.76 5.63
N GLN A 126 -1.66 8.53 4.63
CA GLN A 126 -0.22 8.81 4.70
C GLN A 126 0.10 10.31 4.83
N ASN A 127 -0.77 11.18 4.31
CA ASN A 127 -0.58 12.63 4.41
C ASN A 127 -0.74 13.17 5.83
N ASP A 128 -1.38 12.39 6.70
CA ASP A 128 -1.54 12.70 8.13
C ASP A 128 -1.25 11.43 8.95
N PRO A 129 0.02 10.96 8.96
CA PRO A 129 0.37 9.61 9.38
C PRO A 129 0.27 9.37 10.87
N ASN A 130 0.17 10.44 11.66
CA ASN A 130 0.16 10.35 13.12
C ASN A 130 -1.22 10.01 13.69
N TYR A 131 -2.26 10.04 12.87
CA TYR A 131 -3.63 9.83 13.32
C TYR A 131 -4.30 8.64 12.65
N LEU A 132 -5.01 7.88 13.47
CA LEU A 132 -5.87 6.78 13.05
C LEU A 132 -7.31 7.11 13.44
N LYS A 133 -8.20 7.17 12.46
CA LYS A 133 -9.63 7.34 12.70
C LYS A 133 -10.28 5.98 12.98
N LEU A 134 -10.90 5.84 14.13
CA LEU A 134 -11.69 4.68 14.53
C LEU A 134 -13.18 5.05 14.54
N ASN A 135 -13.97 4.36 13.74
CA ASN A 135 -15.41 4.54 13.63
C ASN A 135 -16.10 3.27 14.19
N PRO A 136 -16.48 3.23 15.45
CA PRO A 136 -17.22 2.09 16.00
C PRO A 136 -18.64 2.06 15.40
N ALA A 137 -19.23 0.87 15.26
CA ALA A 137 -20.63 0.72 14.79
C ALA A 137 -21.64 1.38 15.73
N LYS A 138 -21.27 1.53 17.01
CA LYS A 138 -22.05 2.26 18.03
C LYS A 138 -21.11 3.15 18.83
N GLY A 139 -21.53 4.40 19.09
CA GLY A 139 -20.76 5.36 19.87
C GLY A 139 -20.04 6.41 19.01
N ALA A 140 -19.24 7.23 19.66
CA ALA A 140 -18.56 8.36 19.02
C ALA A 140 -17.35 7.90 18.19
N VAL A 141 -17.08 8.60 17.10
CA VAL A 141 -15.85 8.50 16.33
C VAL A 141 -14.66 8.91 17.20
N LYS A 142 -13.57 8.18 17.11
CA LYS A 142 -12.33 8.46 17.86
C LYS A 142 -11.20 8.74 16.88
N ILE A 143 -10.42 9.77 17.17
CA ILE A 143 -9.14 10.02 16.51
C ILE A 143 -8.04 9.57 17.49
N LEU A 144 -7.29 8.56 17.10
CA LEU A 144 -6.20 8.01 17.89
C LEU A 144 -4.89 8.59 17.37
N GLU A 145 -4.17 9.29 18.23
CA GLU A 145 -2.87 9.85 17.89
C GLU A 145 -1.76 8.82 18.17
N LYS A 146 -0.80 8.72 17.25
CA LYS A 146 0.42 7.94 17.43
C LYS A 146 1.20 8.50 18.63
N SER A 147 1.52 7.65 19.57
CA SER A 147 2.22 8.08 20.80
C SER A 147 2.95 6.91 21.41
N PHE A 148 4.11 7.17 22.03
CA PHE A 148 4.77 6.14 22.83
C PHE A 148 4.08 5.90 24.18
N HIS A 149 3.12 6.72 24.58
CA HIS A 149 2.20 6.44 25.67
C HIS A 149 0.95 5.66 25.24
N GLY A 150 0.78 5.40 23.93
CA GLY A 150 -0.33 4.65 23.37
C GLY A 150 -0.27 3.15 23.63
N ALA A 151 -0.90 2.37 22.75
CA ALA A 151 -0.84 0.91 22.79
C ALA A 151 0.62 0.43 22.75
N ALA A 152 0.89 -0.74 23.38
CA ALA A 152 2.24 -1.29 23.49
C ALA A 152 2.99 -1.39 22.15
N PHE A 153 2.26 -1.66 21.05
CA PHE A 153 2.82 -1.71 19.72
C PHE A 153 3.34 -0.35 19.25
N SER A 154 2.59 0.74 19.45
CA SER A 154 2.99 2.06 18.99
C SER A 154 4.22 2.61 19.72
N LYS A 155 4.46 2.19 20.97
CA LYS A 155 5.65 2.57 21.73
C LYS A 155 6.96 2.17 21.05
N ASN A 156 6.97 1.06 20.34
CA ASN A 156 8.18 0.55 19.68
C ASN A 156 8.56 1.38 18.43
N PHE A 157 7.59 2.11 17.85
CA PHE A 157 7.76 2.83 16.59
C PHE A 157 7.58 4.34 16.73
N ALA A 158 7.14 4.82 17.88
CA ALA A 158 7.06 6.25 18.18
C ALA A 158 8.35 6.70 18.87
N ARG A 159 8.97 7.75 18.36
CA ARG A 159 10.24 8.34 18.86
C ARG A 159 9.99 9.54 19.74
N VAL A 160 8.89 10.24 19.50
CA VAL A 160 8.53 11.46 20.21
C VAL A 160 7.16 11.33 20.88
N LYS A 161 6.88 12.25 21.81
CA LYS A 161 5.59 12.32 22.51
C LYS A 161 4.47 12.75 21.56
N ALA A 162 3.22 12.47 21.93
CA ALA A 162 2.04 13.03 21.31
C ALA A 162 2.18 14.57 21.15
N GLY A 163 1.64 15.10 20.07
CA GLY A 163 1.79 16.51 19.71
C GLY A 163 3.09 16.85 18.95
N HIS A 164 3.99 15.88 18.77
CA HIS A 164 5.18 16.05 17.92
C HIS A 164 5.04 15.16 16.69
N PRO A 165 4.99 15.72 15.47
CA PRO A 165 4.78 14.95 14.25
C PRO A 165 5.99 14.10 13.92
N GLU A 166 5.74 12.85 13.54
CA GLU A 166 6.69 11.95 12.92
C GLU A 166 6.16 11.58 11.52
N GLY A 167 7.06 11.25 10.61
CA GLY A 167 6.65 11.02 9.24
C GLY A 167 7.49 10.00 8.48
N TYR A 168 7.63 10.27 7.20
CA TYR A 168 8.25 9.38 6.23
C TYR A 168 9.68 8.97 6.59
N VAL A 169 10.51 9.91 7.04
CA VAL A 169 11.90 9.65 7.42
C VAL A 169 11.97 8.75 8.66
N ASP A 170 11.11 9.00 9.64
CA ASP A 170 11.06 8.22 10.88
C ASP A 170 10.61 6.78 10.61
N ALA A 171 9.67 6.58 9.67
CA ALA A 171 9.23 5.26 9.26
C ALA A 171 10.37 4.44 8.65
N PHE A 172 11.18 5.03 7.77
CA PHE A 172 12.38 4.37 7.24
C PHE A 172 13.42 4.10 8.33
N ALA A 173 13.64 5.05 9.23
CA ALA A 173 14.57 4.85 10.34
C ALA A 173 14.15 3.68 11.25
N ASN A 174 12.84 3.44 11.44
CA ASN A 174 12.34 2.28 12.17
C ASN A 174 12.70 0.97 11.46
N ILE A 175 12.51 0.90 10.13
CA ILE A 175 12.89 -0.29 9.34
C ILE A 175 14.38 -0.58 9.46
N TYR A 176 15.24 0.43 9.27
CA TYR A 176 16.69 0.25 9.37
C TYR A 176 17.14 -0.17 10.77
N ASN A 177 16.52 0.37 11.81
CA ASN A 177 16.80 -0.04 13.18
C ASN A 177 16.43 -1.50 13.45
N GLU A 178 15.26 -1.95 12.96
CA GLU A 178 14.86 -3.36 13.11
C GLU A 178 15.79 -4.30 12.35
N VAL A 179 16.22 -3.95 11.13
CA VAL A 179 17.18 -4.74 10.35
C VAL A 179 18.52 -4.81 11.07
N ALA A 180 19.05 -3.68 11.53
CA ALA A 180 20.31 -3.65 12.26
C ALA A 180 20.26 -4.48 13.56
N ASP A 181 19.15 -4.36 14.30
CA ASP A 181 18.93 -5.14 15.51
C ASP A 181 18.82 -6.65 15.20
N HIS A 182 18.13 -7.02 14.12
CA HIS A 182 18.05 -8.42 13.69
C HIS A 182 19.42 -9.01 13.36
N ILE A 183 20.27 -8.27 12.65
CA ILE A 183 21.63 -8.70 12.30
C ILE A 183 22.46 -8.93 13.56
N ASN A 184 22.34 -8.04 14.55
CA ASN A 184 23.15 -8.08 15.78
C ASN A 184 22.55 -8.96 16.89
N SER A 185 21.28 -9.34 16.79
CA SER A 185 20.59 -10.06 17.85
C SER A 185 21.02 -11.52 17.95
N LYS A 186 21.32 -11.96 19.16
CA LYS A 186 21.49 -13.37 19.51
C LYS A 186 20.15 -14.08 19.77
N ASN A 187 19.07 -13.32 19.94
CA ASN A 187 17.75 -13.85 20.24
C ASN A 187 17.01 -14.25 18.95
N LYS A 188 17.08 -15.50 18.55
CA LYS A 188 16.40 -16.05 17.37
C LYS A 188 14.87 -16.07 17.44
N LYS A 189 14.28 -15.81 18.63
CA LYS A 189 12.82 -15.77 18.82
C LYS A 189 12.24 -14.36 18.74
N LYS A 190 13.08 -13.33 18.59
CA LYS A 190 12.60 -11.95 18.47
C LYS A 190 11.87 -11.78 17.15
N ILE A 191 10.66 -11.19 17.22
CA ILE A 191 9.83 -10.90 16.04
C ILE A 191 10.19 -9.51 15.53
N TYR A 192 10.36 -9.39 14.23
CA TYR A 192 10.63 -8.15 13.51
C TYR A 192 9.50 -7.87 12.53
N HIS A 193 9.25 -6.61 12.25
CA HIS A 193 8.07 -6.15 11.47
C HIS A 193 8.42 -5.62 10.07
N TYR A 194 9.69 -5.60 9.70
CA TYR A 194 10.08 -5.26 8.34
C TYR A 194 9.71 -6.41 7.36
N PRO A 195 9.38 -6.09 6.09
CA PRO A 195 8.96 -7.09 5.13
C PRO A 195 10.07 -8.08 4.79
N THR A 196 9.71 -9.35 4.70
CA THR A 196 10.60 -10.47 4.36
C THR A 196 10.59 -10.78 2.85
N ALA A 197 11.52 -11.63 2.40
CA ALA A 197 11.52 -12.13 1.03
C ALA A 197 10.23 -12.90 0.67
N TYR A 198 9.58 -13.53 1.65
CA TYR A 198 8.32 -14.23 1.44
C TYR A 198 7.18 -13.24 1.10
N GLU A 199 7.08 -12.12 1.80
CA GLU A 199 6.11 -11.07 1.49
C GLU A 199 6.40 -10.42 0.15
N GLY A 200 7.67 -10.28 -0.20
CA GLY A 200 8.10 -9.88 -1.55
C GLY A 200 7.61 -10.85 -2.63
N LEU A 201 7.71 -12.17 -2.39
CA LEU A 201 7.19 -13.19 -3.30
C LEU A 201 5.65 -13.11 -3.45
N LEU A 202 4.92 -12.94 -2.35
CA LEU A 202 3.46 -12.77 -2.39
C LEU A 202 3.06 -11.54 -3.21
N THR A 203 3.79 -10.44 -3.03
CA THR A 203 3.57 -9.21 -3.79
C THR A 203 3.86 -9.42 -5.28
N ALA A 204 4.92 -10.12 -5.64
CA ALA A 204 5.23 -10.45 -7.04
C ALA A 204 4.14 -11.34 -7.67
N LYS A 205 3.61 -12.32 -6.94
CA LYS A 205 2.46 -13.13 -7.37
C LYS A 205 1.20 -12.28 -7.58
N PHE A 206 0.92 -11.38 -6.67
CA PHE A 206 -0.21 -10.44 -6.82
C PHE A 206 -0.10 -9.65 -8.12
N ILE A 207 1.05 -9.04 -8.39
CA ILE A 207 1.29 -8.25 -9.61
C ILE A 207 1.11 -9.11 -10.86
N GLN A 208 1.73 -10.29 -10.89
CA GLN A 208 1.62 -11.19 -12.05
C GLN A 208 0.17 -11.63 -12.28
N THR A 209 -0.57 -11.92 -11.20
CA THR A 209 -1.98 -12.31 -11.31
C THR A 209 -2.85 -11.14 -11.79
N CYS A 210 -2.57 -9.90 -11.37
CA CYS A 210 -3.25 -8.71 -11.90
C CYS A 210 -3.03 -8.54 -13.41
N LEU A 211 -1.79 -8.68 -13.88
CA LEU A 211 -1.45 -8.62 -15.30
C LEU A 211 -2.20 -9.68 -16.11
N ASP A 212 -2.23 -10.91 -15.61
CA ASP A 212 -2.91 -12.02 -16.27
C ASP A 212 -4.43 -11.87 -16.24
N SER A 213 -5.00 -11.41 -15.13
CA SER A 213 -6.43 -11.13 -14.99
C SER A 213 -6.87 -10.03 -15.95
N SER A 214 -6.13 -8.91 -15.99
CA SER A 214 -6.44 -7.80 -16.89
C SER A 214 -6.38 -8.20 -18.36
N ARG A 215 -5.39 -9.01 -18.74
CA ARG A 215 -5.26 -9.55 -20.11
C ARG A 215 -6.37 -10.52 -20.48
N LYS A 216 -6.71 -11.43 -19.55
CA LYS A 216 -7.71 -12.50 -19.77
C LYS A 216 -9.15 -12.03 -19.50
N LYS A 217 -9.33 -10.85 -18.93
CA LYS A 217 -10.64 -10.28 -18.54
C LYS A 217 -11.46 -11.22 -17.63
N LYS A 218 -10.82 -11.86 -16.67
CA LYS A 218 -11.48 -12.81 -15.76
C LYS A 218 -10.83 -12.84 -14.38
N TRP A 219 -11.59 -13.35 -13.40
CA TRP A 219 -11.09 -13.67 -12.07
C TRP A 219 -10.03 -14.78 -12.14
N LEU A 220 -8.94 -14.60 -11.39
CA LEU A 220 -7.88 -15.60 -11.25
C LEU A 220 -7.57 -15.82 -9.77
N LYS A 221 -7.25 -17.08 -9.44
CA LYS A 221 -6.68 -17.46 -8.14
C LYS A 221 -5.18 -17.15 -8.11
N PHE A 222 -4.61 -16.93 -6.92
CA PHE A 222 -3.17 -16.71 -6.72
C PHE A 222 -2.65 -17.20 -5.37
#